data_33268139946bece21a9e3a246d65bad9
#
_entry.id   33268139946bece21a9e3a246d65bad9
#
_cell.length_a   1.000
_cell.length_b   1.000
_cell.length_c   1.000
_cell.angle_alpha   90.00
_cell.angle_beta   90.00
_cell.angle_gamma   90.00
#
_symmetry.space_group_name_H-M   'P 1'
#
loop_
_entity.id
_entity.type
_entity.pdbx_description
1 polymer ?
#
loop_
_entity_poly.entity_id
_entity_poly.type
_entity_poly.pdbx_seq_one_letter_code
_entity_poly.pdbx_strand_id
1 'polypeptide(L)'
;MQLTFIYFYKRFLPLICISMLLAQAACSPIGLAVGAGASVVRASQTERGLRGSAEDLQTRAEVLHYLFQKDVDLFGAVSVSVTQGRVLLTGKVRGPKDRIEATKLSWKATGVAEVINELQVIDRSNIADHAKDILINKSLQARLLVDQEIKFINYTVDTVNGTVYLFGIAQNQEELERVIAVVRQTNYVENIVNYVTIK
;
A
#
# COMPACT_ATOMS: atom_id res chain seq x y z
N MET A 1 29.93 -52.67 -1.65
CA MET A 1 29.43 -51.35 -2.13
C MET A 1 28.14 -50.85 -1.40
N GLN A 2 27.62 -51.61 -0.44
CA GLN A 2 26.41 -51.21 0.33
C GLN A 2 26.71 -50.59 1.70
N LEU A 3 27.89 -50.76 2.30
CA LEU A 3 28.20 -50.26 3.63
C LEU A 3 28.59 -48.77 3.67
N THR A 4 29.07 -48.20 2.57
CA THR A 4 29.44 -46.78 2.45
C THR A 4 28.21 -45.84 2.37
N PHE A 5 27.09 -46.34 1.85
CA PHE A 5 25.86 -45.58 1.71
C PHE A 5 25.13 -45.38 3.04
N ILE A 6 25.24 -46.36 3.96
CA ILE A 6 24.60 -46.28 5.30
C ILE A 6 25.33 -45.31 6.21
N TYR A 7 26.67 -45.20 6.09
CA TYR A 7 27.45 -44.23 6.87
C TYR A 7 27.25 -42.79 6.44
N PHE A 8 27.01 -42.55 5.14
CA PHE A 8 26.72 -41.21 4.61
C PHE A 8 25.34 -40.75 5.05
N TYR A 9 24.34 -41.62 5.07
CA TYR A 9 22.98 -41.32 5.47
C TYR A 9 22.85 -40.98 6.97
N LYS A 10 23.56 -41.72 7.85
CA LYS A 10 23.59 -41.47 9.30
C LYS A 10 24.21 -40.13 9.68
N ARG A 11 25.17 -39.62 8.89
CA ARG A 11 25.90 -38.39 9.20
C ARG A 11 25.23 -37.11 8.66
N PHE A 12 24.43 -37.25 7.59
CA PHE A 12 23.66 -36.12 6.99
C PHE A 12 22.22 -36.02 7.47
N LEU A 13 21.64 -37.07 8.02
CA LEU A 13 20.28 -37.09 8.54
C LEU A 13 20.05 -36.02 9.64
N PRO A 14 20.93 -35.85 10.65
CA PRO A 14 20.75 -34.82 11.68
C PRO A 14 20.89 -33.40 11.12
N LEU A 15 21.71 -33.18 10.08
CA LEU A 15 21.87 -31.87 9.44
C LEU A 15 20.60 -31.48 8.66
N ILE A 16 19.94 -32.43 7.99
CA ILE A 16 18.68 -32.22 7.26
C ILE A 16 17.53 -31.97 8.24
N CYS A 17 17.48 -32.71 9.36
CA CYS A 17 16.47 -32.47 10.41
C CYS A 17 16.65 -31.09 11.09
N ILE A 18 17.89 -30.63 11.30
CA ILE A 18 18.15 -29.30 11.88
C ILE A 18 17.78 -28.20 10.90
N SER A 19 18.01 -28.36 9.59
CA SER A 19 17.60 -27.37 8.58
C SER A 19 16.09 -27.30 8.41
N MET A 20 15.37 -28.42 8.60
CA MET A 20 13.91 -28.48 8.50
C MET A 20 13.22 -27.89 9.75
N LEU A 21 13.87 -27.95 10.93
CA LEU A 21 13.39 -27.29 12.14
C LEU A 21 13.58 -25.75 12.08
N LEU A 22 14.60 -25.25 11.39
CA LEU A 22 14.81 -23.80 11.21
C LEU A 22 13.81 -23.17 10.22
N ALA A 23 13.25 -23.95 9.29
CA ALA A 23 12.21 -23.48 8.38
C ALA A 23 10.83 -23.28 9.04
N GLN A 24 10.61 -23.84 10.22
CA GLN A 24 9.36 -23.68 11.00
C GLN A 24 9.31 -22.37 11.79
N ALA A 25 10.41 -21.63 11.90
CA ALA A 25 10.46 -20.37 12.65
C ALA A 25 9.70 -19.23 11.95
N ALA A 26 9.34 -19.37 10.67
CA ALA A 26 8.58 -18.38 9.92
C ALA A 26 7.08 -18.30 10.31
N CYS A 27 6.54 -19.35 11.00
CA CYS A 27 5.17 -19.37 11.50
C CYS A 27 5.10 -19.34 13.03
N SER A 28 6.18 -18.93 13.70
CA SER A 28 6.17 -18.83 15.17
C SER A 28 5.41 -17.57 15.63
N PRO A 29 4.77 -17.58 16.82
CA PRO A 29 4.15 -16.40 17.39
C PRO A 29 5.12 -15.22 17.60
N ILE A 30 6.44 -15.49 17.59
CA ILE A 30 7.50 -14.47 17.61
C ILE A 30 7.52 -13.67 16.28
N GLY A 31 7.32 -14.32 15.12
CA GLY A 31 7.21 -13.63 13.83
C GLY A 31 6.00 -12.71 13.75
N LEU A 32 4.87 -13.12 14.34
CA LEU A 32 3.67 -12.29 14.48
C LEU A 32 3.90 -11.11 15.43
N ALA A 33 4.63 -11.32 16.53
CA ALA A 33 4.95 -10.27 17.50
C ALA A 33 5.87 -9.19 16.89
N VAL A 34 6.86 -9.57 16.07
CA VAL A 34 7.74 -8.61 15.37
C VAL A 34 6.96 -7.85 14.30
N GLY A 35 6.10 -8.53 13.54
CA GLY A 35 5.24 -7.89 12.55
C GLY A 35 4.23 -6.93 13.18
N ALA A 36 3.58 -7.33 14.27
CA ALA A 36 2.68 -6.49 15.02
C ALA A 36 3.41 -5.31 15.70
N GLY A 37 4.60 -5.55 16.27
CA GLY A 37 5.42 -4.50 16.86
C GLY A 37 5.84 -3.43 15.86
N ALA A 38 6.27 -3.81 14.67
CA ALA A 38 6.64 -2.86 13.62
C ALA A 38 5.42 -2.04 13.14
N SER A 39 4.24 -2.65 13.06
CA SER A 39 2.99 -1.97 12.71
C SER A 39 2.58 -0.96 13.79
N VAL A 40 2.70 -1.34 15.06
CA VAL A 40 2.39 -0.49 16.21
C VAL A 40 3.34 0.72 16.27
N VAL A 41 4.66 0.51 16.10
CA VAL A 41 5.64 1.61 16.09
C VAL A 41 5.35 2.57 14.92
N ARG A 42 5.04 2.04 13.74
CA ARG A 42 4.67 2.86 12.59
C ARG A 42 3.42 3.70 12.85
N ALA A 43 2.36 3.08 13.40
CA ALA A 43 1.12 3.77 13.70
C ALA A 43 1.28 4.87 14.76
N SER A 44 2.18 4.68 15.75
CA SER A 44 2.45 5.70 16.77
C SER A 44 3.22 6.92 16.26
N GLN A 45 3.92 6.78 15.12
CA GLN A 45 4.69 7.86 14.50
C GLN A 45 3.88 8.70 13.50
N THR A 46 2.66 8.28 13.17
CA THR A 46 1.76 9.05 12.32
C THR A 46 1.19 10.24 13.09
N GLU A 47 0.77 11.28 12.38
CA GLU A 47 0.12 12.46 12.98
C GLU A 47 -1.18 12.14 13.74
N ARG A 48 -1.78 11.00 13.48
CA ARG A 48 -3.02 10.52 14.14
C ARG A 48 -2.78 9.61 15.34
N GLY A 49 -1.55 9.10 15.49
CA GLY A 49 -1.22 8.11 16.51
C GLY A 49 -1.87 6.73 16.27
N LEU A 50 -1.77 5.85 17.28
CA LEU A 50 -2.19 4.45 17.18
C LEU A 50 -3.68 4.28 16.90
N ARG A 51 -4.53 5.02 17.59
CA ARG A 51 -5.98 4.86 17.48
C ARG A 51 -6.51 5.25 16.10
N GLY A 52 -6.17 6.44 15.64
CA GLY A 52 -6.61 6.90 14.33
C GLY A 52 -6.08 6.05 13.17
N SER A 53 -4.86 5.53 13.31
CA SER A 53 -4.30 4.59 12.32
C SER A 53 -5.01 3.24 12.31
N ALA A 54 -5.46 2.76 13.48
CA ALA A 54 -6.22 1.52 13.58
C ALA A 54 -7.63 1.67 12.98
N GLU A 55 -8.30 2.79 13.22
CA GLU A 55 -9.61 3.10 12.65
C GLU A 55 -9.54 3.18 11.11
N ASP A 56 -8.54 3.87 10.54
CA ASP A 56 -8.34 3.94 9.09
C ASP A 56 -8.02 2.57 8.48
N LEU A 57 -7.22 1.75 9.17
CA LEU A 57 -6.90 0.40 8.72
C LEU A 57 -8.13 -0.50 8.70
N GLN A 58 -9.00 -0.40 9.71
CA GLN A 58 -10.28 -1.12 9.75
C GLN A 58 -11.17 -0.68 8.58
N THR A 59 -11.39 0.62 8.42
CA THR A 59 -12.18 1.18 7.30
C THR A 59 -11.66 0.68 5.95
N ARG A 60 -10.34 0.72 5.75
CA ARG A 60 -9.71 0.22 4.52
C ARG A 60 -9.97 -1.27 4.31
N ALA A 61 -9.84 -2.08 5.36
CA ALA A 61 -10.07 -3.52 5.28
C ALA A 61 -11.53 -3.84 4.91
N GLU A 62 -12.50 -3.11 5.47
CA GLU A 62 -13.92 -3.27 5.14
C GLU A 62 -14.21 -2.87 3.69
N VAL A 63 -13.66 -1.75 3.19
CA VAL A 63 -13.81 -1.35 1.78
C VAL A 63 -13.27 -2.44 0.85
N LEU A 64 -12.03 -2.91 1.11
CA LEU A 64 -11.42 -3.98 0.32
C LEU A 64 -12.23 -5.28 0.36
N HIS A 65 -12.80 -5.62 1.51
CA HIS A 65 -13.67 -6.78 1.67
C HIS A 65 -14.94 -6.67 0.81
N TYR A 66 -15.62 -5.51 0.82
CA TYR A 66 -16.81 -5.29 -0.01
C TYR A 66 -16.50 -5.31 -1.52
N LEU A 67 -15.36 -4.75 -1.92
CA LEU A 67 -14.91 -4.82 -3.32
C LEU A 67 -14.66 -6.27 -3.73
N PHE A 68 -13.96 -7.05 -2.91
CA PHE A 68 -13.66 -8.46 -3.16
C PHE A 68 -14.93 -9.32 -3.24
N GLN A 69 -15.87 -9.12 -2.30
CA GLN A 69 -17.16 -9.84 -2.32
C GLN A 69 -17.98 -9.54 -3.57
N LYS A 70 -17.85 -8.34 -4.11
CA LYS A 70 -18.60 -7.92 -5.30
C LYS A 70 -18.03 -8.51 -6.58
N ASP A 71 -16.73 -8.34 -6.78
CA ASP A 71 -16.04 -8.75 -8.00
C ASP A 71 -14.52 -8.76 -7.77
N VAL A 72 -13.86 -9.89 -8.07
CA VAL A 72 -12.40 -10.06 -7.88
C VAL A 72 -11.61 -9.15 -8.84
N ASP A 73 -12.11 -8.92 -10.06
CA ASP A 73 -11.47 -8.03 -11.02
C ASP A 73 -11.55 -6.57 -10.56
N LEU A 74 -12.70 -6.17 -10.02
CA LEU A 74 -12.88 -4.84 -9.44
C LEU A 74 -11.95 -4.65 -8.23
N PHE A 75 -11.85 -5.64 -7.34
CA PHE A 75 -10.92 -5.61 -6.21
C PHE A 75 -9.47 -5.47 -6.67
N GLY A 76 -9.06 -6.20 -7.71
CA GLY A 76 -7.70 -6.13 -8.27
C GLY A 76 -7.40 -4.82 -9.01
N ALA A 77 -8.43 -4.13 -9.50
CA ALA A 77 -8.31 -2.91 -10.29
C ALA A 77 -8.28 -1.62 -9.44
N VAL A 78 -8.75 -1.69 -8.18
CA VAL A 78 -8.95 -0.53 -7.29
C VAL A 78 -7.91 -0.52 -6.18
N SER A 79 -7.13 0.54 -6.11
CA SER A 79 -6.31 0.87 -4.94
C SER A 79 -7.13 1.69 -3.94
N VAL A 80 -7.07 1.33 -2.66
CA VAL A 80 -7.82 1.98 -1.58
C VAL A 80 -6.85 2.55 -0.57
N SER A 81 -6.93 3.85 -0.33
CA SER A 81 -6.19 4.54 0.73
C SER A 81 -7.16 5.24 1.67
N VAL A 82 -6.89 5.20 2.97
CA VAL A 82 -7.75 5.81 3.98
C VAL A 82 -6.92 6.66 4.92
N THR A 83 -7.37 7.90 5.14
CA THR A 83 -6.78 8.83 6.09
C THR A 83 -7.88 9.72 6.68
N GLN A 84 -8.08 9.67 7.99
CA GLN A 84 -9.13 10.41 8.71
C GLN A 84 -10.56 10.09 8.22
N GLY A 85 -10.84 8.83 7.93
CA GLY A 85 -12.12 8.42 7.37
C GLY A 85 -12.33 8.88 5.91
N ARG A 86 -11.39 9.62 5.33
CA ARG A 86 -11.39 9.98 3.90
C ARG A 86 -10.85 8.78 3.12
N VAL A 87 -11.60 8.30 2.16
CA VAL A 87 -11.25 7.16 1.30
C VAL A 87 -10.88 7.68 -0.08
N LEU A 88 -9.65 7.44 -0.51
CA LEU A 88 -9.21 7.70 -1.87
C LEU A 88 -9.22 6.38 -2.65
N LEU A 89 -9.92 6.36 -3.78
CA LEU A 89 -9.96 5.26 -4.74
C LEU A 89 -9.18 5.67 -5.99
N THR A 90 -8.12 4.92 -6.31
CA THR A 90 -7.32 5.10 -7.53
C THR A 90 -7.23 3.80 -8.29
N GLY A 91 -6.81 3.85 -9.54
CA GLY A 91 -6.66 2.67 -10.38
C GLY A 91 -7.40 2.77 -11.70
N LYS A 92 -7.48 1.63 -12.41
CA LYS A 92 -8.01 1.55 -13.78
C LYS A 92 -9.17 0.54 -13.82
N VAL A 93 -10.37 1.01 -14.14
CA VAL A 93 -11.59 0.18 -14.21
C VAL A 93 -12.12 0.09 -15.63
N ARG A 94 -12.90 -0.97 -15.93
CA ARG A 94 -13.38 -1.28 -17.28
C ARG A 94 -14.48 -0.33 -17.77
N GLY A 95 -15.24 0.23 -16.83
CA GLY A 95 -16.38 1.06 -17.22
C GLY A 95 -16.89 1.98 -16.12
N PRO A 96 -17.76 2.93 -16.49
CA PRO A 96 -18.36 3.88 -15.53
C PRO A 96 -19.17 3.17 -14.42
N LYS A 97 -19.75 2.00 -14.70
CA LYS A 97 -20.48 1.20 -13.71
C LYS A 97 -19.58 0.75 -12.56
N ASP A 98 -18.38 0.30 -12.87
CA ASP A 98 -17.40 -0.16 -11.88
C ASP A 98 -16.95 1.00 -10.97
N ARG A 99 -16.75 2.19 -11.58
CA ARG A 99 -16.42 3.41 -10.85
C ARG A 99 -17.53 3.80 -9.85
N ILE A 100 -18.78 3.74 -10.26
CA ILE A 100 -19.95 4.03 -9.40
C ILE A 100 -20.08 2.97 -8.30
N GLU A 101 -19.91 1.69 -8.65
CA GLU A 101 -20.05 0.59 -7.70
C GLU A 101 -18.97 0.65 -6.62
N ALA A 102 -17.71 0.92 -6.99
CA ALA A 102 -16.62 1.10 -6.03
C ALA A 102 -16.93 2.20 -5.00
N THR A 103 -17.47 3.34 -5.45
CA THR A 103 -17.92 4.42 -4.55
C THR A 103 -19.02 3.94 -3.60
N LYS A 104 -20.05 3.26 -4.11
CA LYS A 104 -21.15 2.75 -3.28
C LYS A 104 -20.70 1.75 -2.24
N LEU A 105 -19.76 0.87 -2.60
CA LEU A 105 -19.21 -0.13 -1.71
C LEU A 105 -18.34 0.53 -0.62
N SER A 106 -17.58 1.57 -0.97
CA SER A 106 -16.77 2.31 0.00
C SER A 106 -17.63 2.97 1.09
N TRP A 107 -18.78 3.51 0.73
CA TRP A 107 -19.72 4.12 1.69
C TRP A 107 -20.37 3.11 2.67
N LYS A 108 -20.25 1.80 2.43
CA LYS A 108 -20.75 0.78 3.36
C LYS A 108 -19.81 0.54 4.53
N ALA A 109 -18.55 0.91 4.40
CA ALA A 109 -17.54 0.66 5.43
C ALA A 109 -17.72 1.62 6.62
N THR A 110 -17.45 1.09 7.80
CA THR A 110 -17.50 1.85 9.05
C THR A 110 -16.43 2.94 9.07
N GLY A 111 -16.80 4.13 9.54
CA GLY A 111 -15.85 5.24 9.71
C GLY A 111 -15.55 6.05 8.44
N VAL A 112 -16.23 5.78 7.31
CA VAL A 112 -16.10 6.58 6.09
C VAL A 112 -16.79 7.92 6.28
N ALA A 113 -16.00 9.01 6.12
CA ALA A 113 -16.47 10.39 6.16
C ALA A 113 -16.53 11.02 4.76
N GLU A 114 -15.66 10.60 3.85
CA GLU A 114 -15.58 11.10 2.47
C GLU A 114 -15.09 9.99 1.54
N VAL A 115 -15.58 9.97 0.30
CA VAL A 115 -15.07 9.09 -0.77
C VAL A 115 -14.63 9.94 -1.95
N ILE A 116 -13.33 9.94 -2.22
CA ILE A 116 -12.68 10.60 -3.35
C ILE A 116 -12.45 9.55 -4.43
N ASN A 117 -13.14 9.66 -5.55
CA ASN A 117 -13.10 8.66 -6.61
C ASN A 117 -12.29 9.17 -7.81
N GLU A 118 -11.03 8.76 -7.87
CA GLU A 118 -10.07 9.01 -8.95
C GLU A 118 -9.85 7.79 -9.85
N LEU A 119 -10.81 6.86 -9.86
CA LEU A 119 -10.75 5.72 -10.78
C LEU A 119 -10.85 6.17 -12.23
N GLN A 120 -9.89 5.76 -13.04
CA GLN A 120 -9.87 6.04 -14.46
C GLN A 120 -10.59 4.92 -15.22
N VAL A 121 -11.51 5.30 -16.11
CA VAL A 121 -12.18 4.35 -17.00
C VAL A 121 -11.35 4.21 -18.26
N ILE A 122 -10.83 3.00 -18.53
CA ILE A 122 -10.00 2.73 -19.71
C ILE A 122 -10.39 1.40 -20.34
N ASP A 123 -10.54 1.41 -21.67
CA ASP A 123 -10.91 0.24 -22.46
C ASP A 123 -9.77 -0.78 -22.61
N ARG A 124 -8.50 -0.35 -22.49
CA ARG A 124 -7.32 -1.20 -22.63
C ARG A 124 -6.21 -0.74 -21.70
N SER A 125 -5.70 -1.64 -20.86
CA SER A 125 -4.46 -1.39 -20.11
C SER A 125 -3.26 -1.58 -21.03
N ASN A 126 -2.45 -0.55 -21.21
CA ASN A 126 -1.16 -0.69 -21.86
C ASN A 126 -0.14 -1.14 -20.81
N ILE A 127 0.54 -2.27 -21.05
CA ILE A 127 1.57 -2.82 -20.15
C ILE A 127 2.72 -1.82 -19.94
N ALA A 128 3.07 -1.06 -20.98
CA ALA A 128 4.11 -0.04 -20.90
C ALA A 128 3.75 1.11 -19.94
N ASP A 129 2.49 1.53 -19.90
CA ASP A 129 2.01 2.58 -18.99
C ASP A 129 1.97 2.09 -17.55
N HIS A 130 1.61 0.83 -17.32
CA HIS A 130 1.67 0.23 -16.00
C HIS A 130 3.11 0.15 -15.46
N ALA A 131 4.08 -0.22 -16.31
CA ALA A 131 5.49 -0.25 -15.92
C ALA A 131 6.02 1.16 -15.57
N LYS A 132 5.62 2.20 -16.32
CA LYS A 132 5.96 3.59 -16.00
C LYS A 132 5.37 4.03 -14.66
N ASP A 133 4.09 3.74 -14.40
CA ASP A 133 3.42 4.06 -13.13
C ASP A 133 4.18 3.45 -11.95
N ILE A 134 4.62 2.19 -12.05
CA ILE A 134 5.43 1.53 -11.02
C ILE A 134 6.77 2.25 -10.83
N LEU A 135 7.46 2.62 -11.90
CA LEU A 135 8.74 3.34 -11.83
C LEU A 135 8.58 4.70 -11.15
N ILE A 136 7.55 5.47 -11.52
CA ILE A 136 7.23 6.75 -10.87
C ILE A 136 7.00 6.52 -9.37
N ASN A 137 6.14 5.60 -9.00
CA ASN A 137 5.82 5.30 -7.59
C ASN A 137 7.07 4.93 -6.79
N LYS A 138 7.90 4.02 -7.31
CA LYS A 138 9.12 3.59 -6.61
C LYS A 138 10.14 4.72 -6.47
N SER A 139 10.32 5.52 -7.52
CA SER A 139 11.21 6.68 -7.49
C SER A 139 10.75 7.73 -6.47
N LEU A 140 9.45 8.03 -6.45
CA LEU A 140 8.86 8.97 -5.50
C LEU A 140 9.00 8.48 -4.06
N GLN A 141 8.63 7.23 -3.78
CA GLN A 141 8.76 6.65 -2.45
C GLN A 141 10.21 6.71 -1.95
N ALA A 142 11.19 6.39 -2.80
CA ALA A 142 12.60 6.45 -2.42
C ALA A 142 13.04 7.89 -2.13
N ARG A 143 12.68 8.86 -2.97
CA ARG A 143 13.07 10.27 -2.80
C ARG A 143 12.41 10.91 -1.59
N LEU A 144 11.12 10.68 -1.37
CA LEU A 144 10.38 11.21 -0.22
C LEU A 144 10.82 10.59 1.11
N LEU A 145 11.23 9.30 1.09
CA LEU A 145 11.70 8.60 2.29
C LEU A 145 13.04 9.11 2.81
N VAL A 146 13.94 9.56 1.92
CA VAL A 146 15.29 10.03 2.30
C VAL A 146 15.32 11.51 2.65
N ASP A 147 14.29 12.28 2.32
CA ASP A 147 14.17 13.68 2.66
C ASP A 147 13.81 13.84 4.14
N GLN A 148 14.71 14.44 4.93
CA GLN A 148 14.56 14.55 6.38
C GLN A 148 13.48 15.58 6.81
N GLU A 149 13.10 16.48 5.92
CA GLU A 149 12.07 17.50 6.18
C GLU A 149 10.67 17.02 5.78
N ILE A 150 10.56 15.80 5.22
CA ILE A 150 9.29 15.18 4.84
C ILE A 150 8.99 14.01 5.78
N LYS A 151 7.90 14.05 6.51
CA LYS A 151 7.37 12.90 7.25
C LYS A 151 6.60 11.96 6.32
N PHE A 152 7.32 11.28 5.43
CA PHE A 152 6.73 10.42 4.40
C PHE A 152 5.71 9.39 4.94
N ILE A 153 5.81 9.00 6.21
CA ILE A 153 4.86 8.07 6.85
C ILE A 153 3.41 8.58 6.85
N ASN A 154 3.22 9.90 6.75
CA ASN A 154 1.90 10.55 6.73
C ASN A 154 1.32 10.67 5.32
N TYR A 155 2.06 10.26 4.30
CA TYR A 155 1.66 10.39 2.90
C TYR A 155 1.41 9.03 2.26
N THR A 156 0.43 9.00 1.40
CA THR A 156 0.23 7.95 0.39
C THR A 156 0.46 8.58 -0.98
N VAL A 157 1.25 7.92 -1.80
CA VAL A 157 1.51 8.30 -3.19
C VAL A 157 1.06 7.15 -4.07
N ASP A 158 0.18 7.43 -5.00
CA ASP A 158 -0.25 6.48 -6.01
C ASP A 158 -0.14 7.10 -7.40
N THR A 159 0.10 6.27 -8.43
CA THR A 159 0.28 6.75 -9.80
C THR A 159 -0.56 5.93 -10.76
N VAL A 160 -1.34 6.62 -11.57
CA VAL A 160 -2.18 6.02 -12.61
C VAL A 160 -2.04 6.82 -13.90
N ASN A 161 -1.52 6.20 -14.96
CA ASN A 161 -1.28 6.83 -16.26
C ASN A 161 -0.50 8.15 -16.15
N GLY A 162 0.65 8.14 -15.45
CA GLY A 162 1.48 9.33 -15.25
C GLY A 162 0.90 10.40 -14.33
N THR A 163 -0.33 10.24 -13.86
CA THR A 163 -0.95 11.12 -12.86
C THR A 163 -0.63 10.63 -11.46
N VAL A 164 0.05 11.47 -10.68
CA VAL A 164 0.41 11.20 -9.28
C VAL A 164 -0.66 11.76 -8.36
N TYR A 165 -1.22 10.90 -7.53
CA TYR A 165 -2.17 11.24 -6.48
C TYR A 165 -1.44 11.30 -5.15
N LEU A 166 -1.42 12.49 -4.55
CA LEU A 166 -0.90 12.72 -3.20
C LEU A 166 -2.06 12.72 -2.21
N PHE A 167 -1.95 11.92 -1.16
CA PHE A 167 -2.98 11.79 -0.14
C PHE A 167 -2.35 11.65 1.24
N GLY A 168 -2.94 12.26 2.26
CA GLY A 168 -2.40 12.20 3.62
C GLY A 168 -2.50 13.51 4.38
N ILE A 169 -1.53 13.72 5.29
CA ILE A 169 -1.50 14.90 6.17
C ILE A 169 -0.08 15.48 6.18
N ALA A 170 0.06 16.72 5.73
CA ALA A 170 1.27 17.52 5.90
C ALA A 170 1.31 18.16 7.28
N GLN A 171 2.49 18.35 7.84
CA GLN A 171 2.66 19.07 9.10
C GLN A 171 2.45 20.59 8.94
N ASN A 172 2.84 21.11 7.79
CA ASN A 172 2.74 22.52 7.43
C ASN A 172 2.76 22.69 5.90
N GLN A 173 2.59 23.92 5.46
CA GLN A 173 2.58 24.28 4.06
C GLN A 173 3.93 24.03 3.37
N GLU A 174 5.04 24.31 4.07
CA GLU A 174 6.39 24.16 3.53
C GLU A 174 6.71 22.69 3.21
N GLU A 175 6.33 21.77 4.09
CA GLU A 175 6.46 20.33 3.83
C GLU A 175 5.67 19.90 2.60
N LEU A 176 4.42 20.37 2.47
CA LEU A 176 3.58 20.04 1.31
C LEU A 176 4.19 20.56 0.01
N GLU A 177 4.67 21.79 -0.01
CA GLU A 177 5.32 22.39 -1.18
C GLU A 177 6.59 21.63 -1.58
N ARG A 178 7.37 21.18 -0.59
CA ARG A 178 8.54 20.34 -0.80
C ARG A 178 8.15 19.00 -1.44
N VAL A 179 7.11 18.33 -0.93
CA VAL A 179 6.59 17.09 -1.52
C VAL A 179 6.17 17.31 -2.97
N ILE A 180 5.42 18.37 -3.27
CA ILE A 180 4.99 18.71 -4.62
C ILE A 180 6.19 19.00 -5.53
N ALA A 181 7.24 19.67 -5.02
CA ALA A 181 8.46 19.95 -5.78
C ALA A 181 9.20 18.65 -6.15
N VAL A 182 9.31 17.70 -5.22
CA VAL A 182 9.89 16.38 -5.49
C VAL A 182 9.10 15.63 -6.58
N VAL A 183 7.76 15.67 -6.53
CA VAL A 183 6.90 15.04 -7.52
C VAL A 183 7.10 15.67 -8.89
N ARG A 184 7.10 17.00 -8.99
CA ARG A 184 7.32 17.74 -10.26
C ARG A 184 8.65 17.42 -10.94
N GLN A 185 9.69 17.15 -10.15
CA GLN A 185 11.03 16.80 -10.65
C GLN A 185 11.19 15.32 -10.99
N THR A 186 10.15 14.50 -10.83
CA THR A 186 10.22 13.07 -11.11
C THR A 186 9.86 12.81 -12.56
N ASN A 187 10.72 12.04 -13.25
CA ASN A 187 10.54 11.71 -14.65
C ASN A 187 9.21 10.98 -14.90
N TYR A 188 8.60 11.23 -16.04
CA TYR A 188 7.34 10.64 -16.51
C TYR A 188 6.09 11.04 -15.72
N VAL A 189 6.18 11.95 -14.75
CA VAL A 189 5.01 12.55 -14.13
C VAL A 189 4.38 13.54 -15.10
N GLU A 190 3.11 13.33 -15.43
CA GLU A 190 2.34 14.17 -16.34
C GLU A 190 1.42 15.13 -15.57
N ASN A 191 0.77 14.63 -14.50
CA ASN A 191 -0.14 15.41 -13.69
C ASN A 191 0.05 15.12 -12.20
N ILE A 192 -0.33 16.09 -11.36
CA ILE A 192 -0.33 15.96 -9.90
C ILE A 192 -1.71 16.34 -9.39
N VAL A 193 -2.32 15.42 -8.66
CA VAL A 193 -3.59 15.65 -7.95
C VAL A 193 -3.30 15.60 -6.45
N ASN A 194 -3.62 16.69 -5.75
CA ASN A 194 -3.29 16.84 -4.34
C ASN A 194 -4.53 16.80 -3.46
N TYR A 195 -4.61 15.79 -2.60
CA TYR A 195 -5.64 15.60 -1.57
C TYR A 195 -5.04 15.59 -0.15
N VAL A 196 -3.81 16.10 0.00
CA VAL A 196 -3.16 16.26 1.30
C VAL A 196 -3.84 17.39 2.07
N THR A 197 -4.15 17.14 3.32
CA THR A 197 -4.59 18.19 4.28
C THR A 197 -3.42 18.68 5.09
N ILE A 198 -3.46 19.91 5.55
CA ILE A 198 -2.48 20.48 6.49
C ILE A 198 -3.02 20.32 7.90
N LYS A 199 -2.15 19.99 8.84
CA LYS A 199 -2.48 19.80 10.26
C LYS A 199 -2.95 21.09 10.93
#